data_4d21560ac715e8ecb004954130a6f7c4
#
_entry.id   4d21560ac715e8ecb004954130a6f7c4
#
_cell.length_a   1.000
_cell.length_b   1.000
_cell.length_c   1.000
_cell.angle_alpha   90.00
_cell.angle_beta   90.00
_cell.angle_gamma   90.00
#
_symmetry.space_group_name_H-M   'P 1'
#
loop_
_entity.id
_entity.type
_entity.pdbx_description
1 polymer ?
#
loop_
_entity_poly.entity_id
_entity_poly.type
_entity_poly.pdbx_seq_one_letter_code
_entity_poly.pdbx_strand_id
1 'polypeptide(L)'
;SAGDRIKPLSKTGANPMLIKDESLPNLGAQITAAASASGNPTLMALAGYLGAVYGQARQTKPGDLTPLTTKAALGTLETLPPGIPASLASRGIAYPFADKYVLTSTEVEEVNTTIAAYNQVIKNAADGKGYAFVDANAKMIELASASGIQWDGVRYTSKFVTGGTFSLDGVHLTGRGYALIANEFMKE
;
A
#
# COMPACT_ATOMS: atom_id res chain seq x y z
N SER A 1 -5.02 -5.01 -21.58
CA SER A 1 -5.02 -3.75 -22.34
C SER A 1 -4.78 -2.57 -21.41
N ALA A 2 -4.34 -1.41 -21.94
CA ALA A 2 -4.17 -0.21 -21.13
C ALA A 2 -5.51 0.29 -20.54
N GLY A 3 -6.63 0.04 -21.21
CA GLY A 3 -7.96 0.45 -20.78
C GLY A 3 -8.47 -0.17 -19.48
N ASP A 4 -7.84 -1.27 -19.03
CA ASP A 4 -8.25 -1.94 -17.80
C ASP A 4 -7.50 -1.42 -16.57
N ARG A 5 -6.41 -0.67 -16.75
CA ARG A 5 -5.55 -0.16 -15.67
C ARG A 5 -6.07 1.11 -15.02
N ILE A 6 -6.70 1.98 -15.80
CA ILE A 6 -7.23 3.26 -15.37
C ILE A 6 -8.66 3.40 -15.88
N LYS A 7 -9.60 3.46 -14.96
CA LYS A 7 -11.02 3.68 -15.24
C LYS A 7 -11.40 5.13 -14.97
N PRO A 8 -12.44 5.66 -15.63
CA PRO A 8 -12.95 6.98 -15.32
C PRO A 8 -13.27 7.14 -13.83
N LEU A 9 -12.96 8.31 -13.28
CA LEU A 9 -13.29 8.62 -11.91
C LEU A 9 -14.79 8.78 -11.74
N SER A 10 -15.32 8.24 -10.64
CA SER A 10 -16.71 8.45 -10.24
C SER A 10 -16.90 9.86 -9.71
N LYS A 11 -18.03 10.49 -10.02
CA LYS A 11 -18.44 11.77 -9.45
C LYS A 11 -18.97 11.61 -8.02
N THR A 12 -19.32 10.39 -7.62
CA THR A 12 -19.88 10.07 -6.31
C THR A 12 -19.11 8.92 -5.69
N GLY A 13 -18.78 9.03 -4.42
CA GLY A 13 -18.03 7.99 -3.69
C GLY A 13 -16.52 8.12 -3.78
N ALA A 14 -15.85 7.14 -3.16
CA ALA A 14 -14.39 7.07 -3.16
C ALA A 14 -13.85 6.56 -4.51
N ASN A 15 -12.80 7.19 -4.99
CA ASN A 15 -12.06 6.75 -6.16
C ASN A 15 -10.76 6.06 -5.74
N PRO A 16 -10.34 5.01 -6.46
CA PRO A 16 -9.03 4.42 -6.25
C PRO A 16 -7.92 5.42 -6.64
N MET A 17 -6.81 5.39 -5.91
CA MET A 17 -5.67 6.26 -6.20
C MET A 17 -4.96 5.80 -7.46
N LEU A 18 -4.35 6.76 -8.17
CA LEU A 18 -3.48 6.50 -9.30
C LEU A 18 -2.05 6.27 -8.79
N ILE A 19 -1.47 5.14 -9.16
CA ILE A 19 -0.14 4.72 -8.74
C ILE A 19 0.72 4.30 -9.94
N LYS A 20 2.03 4.36 -9.80
CA LYS A 20 2.98 3.68 -10.67
C LYS A 20 3.23 2.29 -10.12
N ASP A 21 3.10 1.28 -10.96
CA ASP A 21 3.35 -0.13 -10.61
C ASP A 21 4.42 -0.67 -11.58
N GLU A 22 5.65 -0.75 -11.08
CA GLU A 22 6.83 -1.12 -11.88
C GLU A 22 6.83 -2.60 -12.31
N SER A 23 5.99 -3.44 -11.67
CA SER A 23 5.79 -4.84 -12.07
C SER A 23 5.02 -4.99 -13.39
N LEU A 24 4.31 -3.93 -13.81
CA LEU A 24 3.53 -3.96 -15.04
C LEU A 24 4.39 -3.74 -16.30
N PRO A 25 4.03 -4.38 -17.43
CA PRO A 25 4.61 -4.04 -18.72
C PRO A 25 4.45 -2.54 -19.01
N ASN A 26 5.54 -1.90 -19.45
CA ASN A 26 5.50 -0.47 -19.79
C ASN A 26 4.81 -0.26 -21.14
N LEU A 27 3.69 0.43 -21.12
CA LEU A 27 2.89 0.79 -22.30
C LEU A 27 3.19 2.21 -22.80
N GLY A 28 4.26 2.83 -22.34
CA GLY A 28 4.60 4.21 -22.68
C GLY A 28 4.68 4.48 -24.18
N ALA A 29 5.35 3.61 -24.92
CA ALA A 29 5.43 3.73 -26.37
C ALA A 29 4.06 3.66 -27.08
N GLN A 30 3.19 2.76 -26.62
CA GLN A 30 1.83 2.59 -27.15
C GLN A 30 0.96 3.82 -26.81
N ILE A 31 1.07 4.35 -25.61
CA ILE A 31 0.36 5.57 -25.19
C ILE A 31 0.82 6.76 -26.03
N THR A 32 2.13 6.93 -26.20
CA THR A 32 2.71 7.98 -27.05
C THR A 32 2.20 7.90 -28.46
N ALA A 33 2.24 6.71 -29.06
CA ALA A 33 1.76 6.50 -30.43
C ALA A 33 0.26 6.79 -30.57
N ALA A 34 -0.56 6.30 -29.64
CA ALA A 34 -2.00 6.53 -29.65
C ALA A 34 -2.35 8.03 -29.48
N ALA A 35 -1.67 8.72 -28.56
CA ALA A 35 -1.87 10.15 -28.35
C ALA A 35 -1.44 10.98 -29.58
N SER A 36 -0.32 10.63 -30.21
CA SER A 36 0.16 11.28 -31.43
C SER A 36 -0.77 11.08 -32.62
N ALA A 37 -1.42 9.93 -32.70
CA ALA A 37 -2.37 9.59 -33.78
C ALA A 37 -3.82 10.01 -33.50
N SER A 38 -4.09 10.64 -32.35
CA SER A 38 -5.47 10.91 -31.88
C SER A 38 -6.24 11.96 -32.70
N GLY A 39 -5.54 12.78 -33.49
CA GLY A 39 -6.13 13.95 -34.15
C GLY A 39 -6.49 15.09 -33.20
N ASN A 40 -6.30 14.92 -31.90
CA ASN A 40 -6.52 15.97 -30.89
C ASN A 40 -5.23 16.73 -30.62
N PRO A 41 -5.16 18.05 -30.95
CA PRO A 41 -3.91 18.83 -30.82
C PRO A 41 -3.32 18.81 -29.40
N THR A 42 -4.17 18.82 -28.37
CA THR A 42 -3.71 18.77 -26.97
C THR A 42 -3.07 17.42 -26.63
N LEU A 43 -3.72 16.31 -27.03
CA LEU A 43 -3.15 14.96 -26.79
C LEU A 43 -1.86 14.76 -27.60
N MET A 44 -1.80 15.25 -28.81
CA MET A 44 -0.59 15.18 -29.65
C MET A 44 0.58 15.94 -28.99
N ALA A 45 0.34 17.14 -28.48
CA ALA A 45 1.35 17.94 -27.78
C ALA A 45 1.83 17.28 -26.48
N LEU A 46 0.97 16.50 -25.80
CA LEU A 46 1.28 15.82 -24.55
C LEU A 46 1.76 14.37 -24.74
N ALA A 47 1.82 13.85 -25.95
CA ALA A 47 2.01 12.42 -26.24
C ALA A 47 3.24 11.83 -25.51
N GLY A 48 4.41 12.46 -25.62
CA GLY A 48 5.62 12.00 -24.95
C GLY A 48 5.50 12.01 -23.42
N TYR A 49 4.93 13.06 -22.86
CA TYR A 49 4.68 13.17 -21.42
C TYR A 49 3.72 12.06 -20.93
N LEU A 50 2.61 11.87 -21.63
CA LEU A 50 1.64 10.83 -21.28
C LEU A 50 2.26 9.43 -21.31
N GLY A 51 3.05 9.11 -22.32
CA GLY A 51 3.77 7.85 -22.39
C GLY A 51 4.77 7.66 -21.26
N ALA A 52 5.55 8.69 -20.94
CA ALA A 52 6.55 8.63 -19.88
C ALA A 52 5.93 8.46 -18.48
N VAL A 53 4.86 9.18 -18.19
CA VAL A 53 4.25 9.22 -16.85
C VAL A 53 3.29 8.06 -16.62
N TYR A 54 2.49 7.69 -17.63
CA TYR A 54 1.40 6.72 -17.46
C TYR A 54 1.71 5.32 -18.00
N GLY A 55 2.91 5.09 -18.53
CA GLY A 55 3.29 3.80 -19.13
C GLY A 55 3.14 2.60 -18.20
N GLN A 56 3.38 2.79 -16.90
CA GLN A 56 3.20 1.77 -15.86
C GLN A 56 2.19 2.22 -14.80
N ALA A 57 1.33 3.19 -15.12
CA ALA A 57 0.31 3.64 -14.19
C ALA A 57 -0.90 2.71 -14.16
N ARG A 58 -1.48 2.55 -12.97
CA ARG A 58 -2.79 1.92 -12.73
C ARG A 58 -3.49 2.54 -11.53
N GLN A 59 -4.75 2.27 -11.40
CA GLN A 59 -5.48 2.55 -10.15
C GLN A 59 -5.18 1.47 -9.10
N THR A 60 -5.24 1.86 -7.81
CA THR A 60 -5.14 0.91 -6.70
C THR A 60 -6.29 -0.10 -6.76
N LYS A 61 -6.01 -1.32 -6.31
CA LYS A 61 -6.94 -2.44 -6.22
C LYS A 61 -6.97 -3.01 -4.80
N PRO A 62 -7.96 -3.84 -4.45
CA PRO A 62 -7.96 -4.55 -3.18
C PRO A 62 -6.65 -5.33 -2.97
N GLY A 63 -6.09 -5.22 -1.77
CA GLY A 63 -4.80 -5.83 -1.42
C GLY A 63 -3.60 -4.89 -1.54
N ASP A 64 -3.71 -3.78 -2.27
CA ASP A 64 -2.68 -2.74 -2.23
C ASP A 64 -2.75 -2.02 -0.87
N LEU A 65 -1.59 -1.79 -0.26
CA LEU A 65 -1.47 -1.08 1.01
C LEU A 65 -0.76 0.26 0.82
N THR A 66 -1.12 1.23 1.64
CA THR A 66 -0.48 2.54 1.65
C THR A 66 0.12 2.85 3.01
N PRO A 67 1.39 3.27 3.09
CA PRO A 67 1.97 3.80 4.31
C PRO A 67 1.14 4.97 4.88
N LEU A 68 1.20 5.18 6.18
CA LEU A 68 0.49 6.28 6.84
C LEU A 68 0.90 7.66 6.27
N THR A 69 2.14 7.79 5.83
CA THR A 69 2.69 9.00 5.21
C THR A 69 2.05 9.35 3.86
N THR A 70 1.49 8.37 3.15
CA THR A 70 0.85 8.58 1.84
C THR A 70 -0.34 9.53 1.94
N LYS A 71 -1.06 9.51 3.07
CA LYS A 71 -2.19 10.42 3.29
C LYS A 71 -1.79 11.89 3.19
N ALA A 72 -0.62 12.26 3.71
CA ALA A 72 -0.13 13.64 3.64
C ALA A 72 0.32 14.04 2.22
N ALA A 73 0.68 13.08 1.40
CA ALA A 73 1.12 13.31 0.02
C ALA A 73 -0.04 13.33 -0.99
N LEU A 74 -1.21 12.77 -0.63
CA LEU A 74 -2.35 12.69 -1.53
C LEU A 74 -2.86 14.10 -1.89
N GLY A 75 -2.99 14.35 -3.19
CA GLY A 75 -3.45 15.62 -3.73
C GLY A 75 -2.40 16.74 -3.72
N THR A 76 -1.21 16.53 -3.15
CA THR A 76 -0.10 17.50 -3.29
C THR A 76 0.32 17.60 -4.75
N LEU A 77 0.89 18.76 -5.13
CA LEU A 77 1.23 18.98 -6.52
C LEU A 77 2.65 18.50 -6.85
N GLU A 78 2.78 17.81 -7.98
CA GLU A 78 4.05 17.51 -8.61
C GLU A 78 4.55 18.72 -9.39
N THR A 79 5.87 18.91 -9.45
CA THR A 79 6.48 19.90 -10.34
C THR A 79 6.48 19.36 -11.76
N LEU A 80 5.67 19.95 -12.63
CA LEU A 80 5.54 19.52 -14.01
C LEU A 80 6.49 20.27 -14.94
N PRO A 81 6.94 19.66 -16.05
CA PRO A 81 7.66 20.36 -17.10
C PRO A 81 6.85 21.53 -17.68
N PRO A 82 7.52 22.56 -18.22
CA PRO A 82 6.84 23.66 -18.92
C PRO A 82 5.93 23.16 -20.04
N GLY A 83 4.74 23.73 -20.15
CA GLY A 83 3.73 23.36 -21.16
C GLY A 83 2.80 22.20 -20.76
N ILE A 84 3.05 21.54 -19.65
CA ILE A 84 2.14 20.50 -19.14
C ILE A 84 1.06 21.17 -18.27
N PRO A 85 -0.23 20.86 -18.50
CA PRO A 85 -1.33 21.44 -17.72
C PRO A 85 -1.22 21.14 -16.23
N ALA A 86 -1.40 22.15 -15.38
CA ALA A 86 -1.35 22.01 -13.92
C ALA A 86 -2.40 21.03 -13.36
N SER A 87 -3.48 20.80 -14.09
CA SER A 87 -4.49 19.78 -13.74
C SER A 87 -3.94 18.36 -13.66
N LEU A 88 -2.79 18.08 -14.28
CA LEU A 88 -2.12 16.78 -14.23
C LEU A 88 -1.13 16.65 -13.06
N ALA A 89 -0.99 17.67 -12.20
CA ALA A 89 0.02 17.68 -11.14
C ALA A 89 -0.39 16.95 -9.85
N SER A 90 -1.69 16.71 -9.64
CA SER A 90 -2.21 16.21 -8.36
C SER A 90 -1.84 14.75 -8.12
N ARG A 91 -0.92 14.50 -7.16
CA ARG A 91 -0.41 13.16 -6.83
C ARG A 91 -1.50 12.23 -6.32
N GLY A 92 -1.50 11.02 -6.83
CA GLY A 92 -2.49 9.98 -6.51
C GLY A 92 -3.85 10.18 -7.16
N ILE A 93 -4.08 11.31 -7.85
CA ILE A 93 -5.33 11.65 -8.53
C ILE A 93 -5.11 11.73 -10.04
N ALA A 94 -4.34 12.68 -10.49
CA ALA A 94 -3.97 12.86 -11.89
C ALA A 94 -2.52 12.47 -12.18
N TYR A 95 -1.61 12.65 -11.22
CA TYR A 95 -0.22 12.20 -11.29
C TYR A 95 -0.06 10.90 -10.50
N PRO A 96 0.50 9.83 -11.08
CA PRO A 96 0.68 8.57 -10.36
C PRO A 96 1.60 8.74 -9.14
N PHE A 97 1.22 8.17 -8.00
CA PHE A 97 2.14 8.04 -6.89
C PHE A 97 3.35 7.21 -7.30
N ALA A 98 4.53 7.64 -6.89
CA ALA A 98 5.74 6.83 -6.99
C ALA A 98 5.62 5.60 -6.08
N ASP A 99 6.39 4.57 -6.39
CA ASP A 99 6.46 3.28 -5.72
C ASP A 99 6.53 3.39 -4.18
N LYS A 100 7.36 4.26 -3.64
CA LYS A 100 7.51 4.49 -2.19
C LYS A 100 6.23 4.86 -1.43
N TYR A 101 5.14 5.15 -2.11
CA TYR A 101 3.85 5.52 -1.50
C TYR A 101 2.83 4.38 -1.45
N VAL A 102 3.15 3.25 -2.08
CA VAL A 102 2.22 2.12 -2.17
C VAL A 102 3.02 0.82 -2.12
N LEU A 103 2.53 -0.13 -1.33
CA LEU A 103 2.93 -1.52 -1.40
C LEU A 103 1.87 -2.25 -2.19
N THR A 104 2.21 -2.72 -3.38
CA THR A 104 1.27 -3.42 -4.26
C THR A 104 0.87 -4.78 -3.67
N SER A 105 -0.27 -5.30 -4.06
CA SER A 105 -0.74 -6.61 -3.56
C SER A 105 0.25 -7.74 -3.83
N THR A 106 1.04 -7.65 -4.90
CA THR A 106 2.11 -8.63 -5.22
C THR A 106 3.27 -8.52 -4.23
N GLU A 107 3.70 -7.31 -3.91
CA GLU A 107 4.74 -7.06 -2.91
C GLU A 107 4.27 -7.44 -1.50
N VAL A 108 3.00 -7.18 -1.17
CA VAL A 108 2.40 -7.64 0.11
C VAL A 108 2.47 -9.16 0.22
N GLU A 109 2.17 -9.89 -0.86
CA GLU A 109 2.26 -11.36 -0.89
C GLU A 109 3.71 -11.84 -0.74
N GLU A 110 4.66 -11.20 -1.42
CA GLU A 110 6.09 -11.51 -1.30
C GLU A 110 6.62 -11.28 0.13
N VAL A 111 6.27 -10.14 0.73
CA VAL A 111 6.61 -9.82 2.12
C VAL A 111 6.03 -10.86 3.08
N ASN A 112 4.74 -11.19 2.95
CA ASN A 112 4.09 -12.16 3.81
C ASN A 112 4.71 -13.57 3.67
N THR A 113 5.02 -13.99 2.45
CA THR A 113 5.68 -15.27 2.17
C THR A 113 7.07 -15.32 2.82
N THR A 114 7.82 -14.24 2.69
CA THR A 114 9.18 -14.12 3.25
C THR A 114 9.13 -14.13 4.79
N ILE A 115 8.21 -13.39 5.40
CA ILE A 115 8.00 -13.39 6.85
C ILE A 115 7.64 -14.78 7.36
N ALA A 116 6.73 -15.49 6.67
CA ALA A 116 6.36 -16.86 7.04
C ALA A 116 7.57 -17.81 6.99
N ALA A 117 8.42 -17.69 5.96
CA ALA A 117 9.64 -18.48 5.85
C ALA A 117 10.62 -18.17 7.00
N TYR A 118 10.82 -16.91 7.36
CA TYR A 118 11.67 -16.53 8.49
C TYR A 118 11.11 -17.06 9.82
N ASN A 119 9.83 -16.92 10.07
CA ASN A 119 9.20 -17.43 11.28
C ASN A 119 9.32 -18.96 11.40
N GLN A 120 9.23 -19.68 10.28
CA GLN A 120 9.45 -21.12 10.27
C GLN A 120 10.89 -21.50 10.62
N VAL A 121 11.88 -20.78 10.13
CA VAL A 121 13.30 -20.98 10.48
C VAL A 121 13.52 -20.72 11.97
N ILE A 122 12.97 -19.64 12.51
CA ILE A 122 13.08 -19.27 13.92
C ILE A 122 12.43 -20.37 14.79
N LYS A 123 11.22 -20.81 14.43
CA LYS A 123 10.52 -21.88 15.13
C LYS A 123 11.31 -23.18 15.14
N ASN A 124 11.82 -23.62 13.99
CA ASN A 124 12.61 -24.84 13.88
C ASN A 124 13.90 -24.76 14.74
N ALA A 125 14.54 -23.60 14.79
CA ALA A 125 15.72 -23.39 15.62
C ALA A 125 15.39 -23.44 17.12
N ALA A 126 14.27 -22.87 17.55
CA ALA A 126 13.79 -22.93 18.92
C ALA A 126 13.45 -24.37 19.32
N ASP A 127 12.64 -25.05 18.51
CA ASP A 127 12.24 -26.45 18.73
C ASP A 127 13.47 -27.39 18.83
N GLY A 128 14.45 -27.24 17.93
CA GLY A 128 15.67 -28.04 17.91
C GLY A 128 16.59 -27.80 19.10
N LYS A 129 16.43 -26.72 19.85
CA LYS A 129 17.19 -26.38 21.05
C LYS A 129 16.39 -26.50 22.34
N GLY A 130 15.08 -26.81 22.27
CA GLY A 130 14.21 -26.83 23.41
C GLY A 130 13.96 -25.41 24.00
N TYR A 131 14.00 -24.37 23.18
CA TYR A 131 13.72 -23.00 23.60
C TYR A 131 12.24 -22.68 23.47
N ALA A 132 11.75 -21.81 24.34
CA ALA A 132 10.43 -21.21 24.21
C ALA A 132 10.30 -20.45 22.88
N PHE A 133 9.15 -20.55 22.23
CA PHE A 133 8.87 -19.84 20.97
C PHE A 133 7.54 -19.10 21.08
N VAL A 134 7.58 -17.77 21.03
CA VAL A 134 6.38 -16.93 20.98
C VAL A 134 6.11 -16.52 19.55
N ASP A 135 4.98 -16.98 19.00
CA ASP A 135 4.53 -16.56 17.66
C ASP A 135 3.86 -15.19 17.71
N ALA A 136 4.69 -14.14 17.79
CA ALA A 136 4.22 -12.76 17.77
C ALA A 136 3.50 -12.40 16.46
N ASN A 137 3.87 -13.03 15.34
CA ASN A 137 3.22 -12.79 14.05
C ASN A 137 1.77 -13.30 14.07
N ALA A 138 1.53 -14.50 14.58
CA ALA A 138 0.17 -15.03 14.74
C ALA A 138 -0.68 -14.11 15.63
N LYS A 139 -0.11 -13.56 16.70
CA LYS A 139 -0.81 -12.60 17.56
C LYS A 139 -1.12 -11.28 16.85
N MET A 140 -0.25 -10.80 15.99
CA MET A 140 -0.52 -9.61 15.18
C MET A 140 -1.61 -9.86 14.13
N ILE A 141 -1.67 -11.06 13.54
CA ILE A 141 -2.76 -11.47 12.64
C ILE A 141 -4.09 -11.55 13.39
N GLU A 142 -4.12 -12.16 14.59
CA GLU A 142 -5.30 -12.19 15.44
C GLU A 142 -5.79 -10.78 15.78
N LEU A 143 -4.88 -9.88 16.17
CA LEU A 143 -5.17 -8.49 16.47
C LEU A 143 -5.74 -7.73 15.27
N ALA A 144 -5.28 -8.04 14.05
CA ALA A 144 -5.77 -7.44 12.81
C ALA A 144 -7.10 -8.02 12.34
N SER A 145 -7.53 -9.14 12.89
CA SER A 145 -8.80 -9.78 12.51
C SER A 145 -10.02 -8.95 12.92
N ALA A 146 -11.18 -9.28 12.37
CA ALA A 146 -12.45 -8.63 12.72
C ALA A 146 -12.83 -8.82 14.20
N SER A 147 -12.47 -9.96 14.83
CA SER A 147 -12.69 -10.22 16.25
C SER A 147 -11.70 -9.50 17.16
N GLY A 148 -10.47 -9.28 16.70
CA GLY A 148 -9.38 -8.78 17.54
C GLY A 148 -9.03 -9.74 18.68
N ILE A 149 -8.34 -9.24 19.67
CA ILE A 149 -7.98 -9.96 20.89
C ILE A 149 -8.88 -9.47 22.04
N GLN A 150 -9.56 -10.40 22.70
CA GLN A 150 -10.35 -10.12 23.92
C GLN A 150 -9.44 -10.34 25.15
N TRP A 151 -9.31 -9.33 25.99
CA TRP A 151 -8.57 -9.41 27.23
C TRP A 151 -9.27 -8.61 28.32
N ASP A 152 -9.58 -9.25 29.43
CA ASP A 152 -10.24 -8.65 30.61
C ASP A 152 -11.49 -7.82 30.24
N GLY A 153 -12.36 -8.38 29.39
CA GLY A 153 -13.60 -7.74 28.93
C GLY A 153 -13.40 -6.61 27.92
N VAL A 154 -12.14 -6.31 27.52
CA VAL A 154 -11.81 -5.27 26.54
C VAL A 154 -11.39 -5.92 25.22
N ARG A 155 -11.93 -5.40 24.13
CA ARG A 155 -11.55 -5.80 22.79
C ARG A 155 -10.44 -4.90 22.25
N TYR A 156 -9.34 -5.53 21.86
CA TYR A 156 -8.18 -4.87 21.24
C TYR A 156 -8.10 -5.23 19.76
N THR A 157 -7.76 -4.27 18.92
CA THR A 157 -7.58 -4.46 17.48
C THR A 157 -6.37 -3.66 16.98
N SER A 158 -5.90 -3.97 15.77
CA SER A 158 -4.86 -3.17 15.09
C SER A 158 -5.37 -1.84 14.55
N LYS A 159 -6.66 -1.52 14.71
CA LYS A 159 -7.25 -0.31 14.15
C LYS A 159 -6.58 0.94 14.72
N PHE A 160 -6.04 1.77 13.84
CA PHE A 160 -5.33 2.99 14.22
C PHE A 160 -6.21 3.91 15.09
N VAL A 161 -5.64 4.47 16.13
CA VAL A 161 -6.27 5.33 17.16
C VAL A 161 -7.31 4.61 18.03
N THR A 162 -8.24 3.86 17.42
CA THR A 162 -9.42 3.30 18.14
C THR A 162 -9.26 1.86 18.57
N GLY A 163 -8.23 1.17 18.09
CA GLY A 163 -7.98 -0.26 18.42
C GLY A 163 -7.34 -0.48 19.79
N GLY A 164 -6.81 0.55 20.41
CA GLY A 164 -6.22 0.53 21.75
C GLY A 164 -4.82 -0.08 21.85
N THR A 165 -4.31 -0.67 20.79
CA THR A 165 -3.04 -1.43 20.78
C THR A 165 -1.86 -0.62 20.27
N PHE A 166 -2.05 0.19 19.22
CA PHE A 166 -1.00 1.00 18.61
C PHE A 166 -1.04 2.44 19.09
N SER A 167 0.14 3.04 19.28
CA SER A 167 0.31 4.45 19.59
C SER A 167 -0.02 5.33 18.38
N LEU A 168 0.01 6.64 18.57
CA LEU A 168 -0.32 7.61 17.51
C LEU A 168 0.71 7.68 16.38
N ASP A 169 1.87 7.05 16.52
CA ASP A 169 2.85 6.90 15.45
C ASP A 169 2.51 5.74 14.50
N GLY A 170 1.55 4.89 14.88
CA GLY A 170 1.06 3.76 14.08
C GLY A 170 2.03 2.58 14.00
N VAL A 171 3.14 2.60 14.74
CA VAL A 171 4.19 1.58 14.71
C VAL A 171 4.41 0.97 16.10
N HIS A 172 4.67 1.80 17.11
CA HIS A 172 4.88 1.33 18.47
C HIS A 172 3.57 0.97 19.15
N LEU A 173 3.63 -0.01 20.06
CA LEU A 173 2.48 -0.39 20.86
C LEU A 173 2.23 0.63 21.98
N THR A 174 0.99 0.74 22.41
CA THR A 174 0.64 1.40 23.68
C THR A 174 1.10 0.54 24.86
N GLY A 175 1.08 1.07 26.08
CA GLY A 175 1.33 0.27 27.30
C GLY A 175 0.41 -0.97 27.38
N ARG A 176 -0.85 -0.87 26.94
CA ARG A 176 -1.80 -2.00 26.86
C ARG A 176 -1.40 -3.00 25.78
N GLY A 177 -0.98 -2.52 24.63
CA GLY A 177 -0.47 -3.39 23.54
C GLY A 177 0.79 -4.16 23.97
N TYR A 178 1.72 -3.50 24.64
CA TYR A 178 2.89 -4.17 25.21
C TYR A 178 2.51 -5.21 26.27
N ALA A 179 1.53 -4.93 27.12
CA ALA A 179 1.05 -5.90 28.11
C ALA A 179 0.44 -7.14 27.46
N LEU A 180 -0.33 -6.99 26.37
CA LEU A 180 -0.87 -8.12 25.61
C LEU A 180 0.24 -9.02 25.08
N ILE A 181 1.27 -8.45 24.47
CA ILE A 181 2.38 -9.23 23.92
C ILE A 181 3.24 -9.84 25.05
N ALA A 182 3.51 -9.08 26.13
CA ALA A 182 4.25 -9.62 27.28
C ALA A 182 3.57 -10.84 27.91
N ASN A 183 2.24 -10.85 27.96
CA ASN A 183 1.50 -12.00 28.46
C ASN A 183 1.68 -13.25 27.60
N GLU A 184 1.89 -13.12 26.29
CA GLU A 184 2.21 -14.28 25.45
C GLU A 184 3.59 -14.86 25.78
N PHE A 185 4.58 -14.01 26.05
CA PHE A 185 5.91 -14.48 26.50
C PHE A 185 5.89 -15.17 27.86
N MET A 186 4.92 -14.82 28.71
CA MET A 186 4.80 -15.43 30.05
C MET A 186 4.05 -16.77 30.04
N LYS A 187 3.43 -17.17 28.93
CA LYS A 187 2.73 -18.45 28.78
C LYS A 187 3.64 -19.59 28.34
N GLU A 188 4.77 -19.25 27.71
CA GLU A 188 5.78 -20.18 27.21
C GLU A 188 6.87 -20.43 28.27
#